data_0480c6856682280ccb19cf816f6664ac
#
_entry.id   0480c6856682280ccb19cf816f6664ac
#
_cell.length_a   1.000
_cell.length_b   1.000
_cell.length_c   1.000
_cell.angle_alpha   90.00
_cell.angle_beta   90.00
_cell.angle_gamma   90.00
#
_symmetry.space_group_name_H-M   'P 1'
#
loop_
_entity.id
_entity.type
_entity.pdbx_description
1 polymer ?
#
loop_
_entity_poly.entity_id
_entity_poly.type
_entity_poly.pdbx_seq_one_letter_code
_entity_poly.pdbx_strand_id
1 'polypeptide(L)'
;MMVFLAAETDHWCSVSDFKGINCSTLSWDLTSAECDERKKKFTIPPAADDDDTDYTHNCYRYSNATVESFLSGDVSTSDWPLEACESWDYDTSQYKTTIIHEWDLVCNDKTKPAVSQSVYFGGVLFGSFFFGVLADWIGRKPTLIISIVIQCTFGLAAAFSPSLTVFICLRFVVAAANYGVFLIAFIIGTELVGPSRRTFAGIAIEFFWAFGYMFLAAIAYFIRKWKTLALVISLPGFLSIALYPVIPESVRWLLSQKKVEEAAEIINKAAKVNKVKLPDGIFDEKNFGKEPTSESPKRATAIDLFRTPKMRLKTINLLFNWFVNSMVYYGLSLSTSNLGVDDYIAFLLSGAIEIPAYALSIFTIDYWGRRWNLCGTLVLGGVACLLTILMPLGAWRITVAMIGKFGITASFGIVYIYSAEIYPTPVRSAGIGISSVAARIGGILSPFVLEFESLYEHLPLIIFGSLSIAAGLLVLFLPETNGRQLPETMADGEQFTRTNNGMLSNMTMPSDVQLEIKSGEENEAYKTEEKA
;
A
#
# COMPACT_ATOMS: atom_id res chain seq x y z
N MET A 1 7.45 -6.34 1.79
CA MET A 1 8.84 -6.41 2.31
C MET A 1 8.87 -6.77 3.80
N MET A 2 8.09 -6.10 4.67
CA MET A 2 8.09 -6.35 6.12
C MET A 2 7.71 -7.79 6.48
N VAL A 3 6.78 -8.38 5.76
CA VAL A 3 6.39 -9.80 5.91
C VAL A 3 7.59 -10.75 5.94
N PHE A 4 8.63 -10.50 5.13
CA PHE A 4 9.84 -11.33 5.12
C PHE A 4 10.96 -10.82 6.02
N LEU A 5 11.02 -9.51 6.32
CA LEU A 5 12.03 -8.97 7.23
C LEU A 5 11.72 -9.24 8.69
N ALA A 6 10.43 -9.21 9.05
CA ALA A 6 9.90 -9.43 10.40
C ALA A 6 8.96 -10.64 10.42
N ALA A 7 9.29 -11.69 9.68
CA ALA A 7 8.56 -12.94 9.74
C ALA A 7 8.71 -13.52 11.15
N GLU A 8 7.60 -13.88 11.75
CA GLU A 8 7.55 -14.61 13.02
C GLU A 8 7.91 -16.07 12.77
N THR A 9 8.70 -16.63 13.64
CA THR A 9 9.07 -18.05 13.66
C THR A 9 8.88 -18.57 15.07
N ASP A 10 8.72 -19.87 15.20
CA ASP A 10 8.69 -20.49 16.51
C ASP A 10 9.97 -20.14 17.27
N HIS A 11 9.81 -19.81 18.53
CA HIS A 11 10.90 -19.43 19.41
C HIS A 11 10.69 -20.03 20.79
N TRP A 12 11.77 -20.17 21.50
CA TRP A 12 11.80 -20.67 22.86
C TRP A 12 12.97 -20.06 23.63
N CYS A 13 12.89 -20.08 24.94
CA CYS A 13 13.98 -19.58 25.77
C CYS A 13 15.29 -20.27 25.42
N SER A 14 16.35 -19.50 25.23
CA SER A 14 17.68 -20.08 24.99
C SER A 14 18.20 -20.76 26.25
N VAL A 15 18.57 -22.03 26.08
CA VAL A 15 19.10 -22.86 27.15
C VAL A 15 20.61 -23.00 26.94
N SER A 16 21.32 -21.86 27.07
CA SER A 16 22.77 -21.77 26.82
C SER A 16 23.57 -22.76 27.63
N ASP A 17 23.16 -23.01 28.87
CA ASP A 17 23.85 -23.91 29.82
C ASP A 17 23.79 -25.37 29.39
N PHE A 18 22.82 -25.73 28.53
CA PHE A 18 22.62 -27.08 28.01
C PHE A 18 23.19 -27.28 26.59
N LYS A 19 23.73 -26.24 25.94
CA LYS A 19 24.26 -26.35 24.55
C LYS A 19 25.42 -27.31 24.37
N GLY A 20 26.18 -27.63 25.43
CA GLY A 20 27.31 -28.55 25.41
C GLY A 20 26.99 -29.99 25.77
N ILE A 21 25.75 -30.28 26.21
CA ILE A 21 25.38 -31.60 26.68
C ILE A 21 25.02 -32.50 25.50
N ASN A 22 25.78 -33.58 25.32
CA ASN A 22 25.49 -34.64 24.35
C ASN A 22 24.77 -35.79 25.06
N CYS A 23 23.51 -36.07 24.77
CA CYS A 23 22.73 -37.11 25.41
C CYS A 23 23.27 -38.53 25.09
N SER A 24 24.07 -38.71 24.06
CA SER A 24 24.71 -39.99 23.77
C SER A 24 25.82 -40.38 24.78
N THR A 25 26.32 -39.40 25.56
CA THR A 25 27.26 -39.67 26.67
C THR A 25 26.54 -40.04 27.96
N LEU A 26 25.25 -39.80 28.03
CA LEU A 26 24.36 -40.20 29.10
C LEU A 26 23.70 -41.48 28.60
N SER A 27 23.78 -42.59 29.21
CA SER A 27 23.21 -43.91 28.91
C SER A 27 21.78 -43.92 28.26
N TRP A 28 21.40 -42.83 27.66
CA TRP A 28 20.16 -42.57 26.93
C TRP A 28 20.43 -42.72 25.43
N ASP A 29 19.91 -43.78 24.84
CA ASP A 29 20.06 -44.08 23.41
C ASP A 29 19.15 -43.14 22.57
N LEU A 30 19.40 -41.82 22.69
CA LEU A 30 18.61 -40.77 22.06
C LEU A 30 19.35 -40.16 20.88
N THR A 31 18.64 -39.90 19.81
CA THR A 31 19.14 -39.09 18.69
C THR A 31 19.38 -37.65 19.14
N SER A 32 20.17 -36.89 18.38
CA SER A 32 20.42 -35.46 18.69
C SER A 32 19.13 -34.65 18.77
N ALA A 33 18.16 -34.93 17.91
CA ALA A 33 16.87 -34.24 17.91
C ALA A 33 16.02 -34.55 19.14
N GLU A 34 15.97 -35.83 19.56
CA GLU A 34 15.25 -36.23 20.77
C GLU A 34 15.90 -35.68 22.04
N CYS A 35 17.23 -35.54 22.00
CA CYS A 35 17.98 -34.92 23.09
C CYS A 35 17.60 -33.43 23.24
N ASP A 36 17.56 -32.70 22.14
CA ASP A 36 17.20 -31.27 22.17
C ASP A 36 15.71 -31.06 22.55
N GLU A 37 14.82 -31.94 22.11
CA GLU A 37 13.42 -31.92 22.55
C GLU A 37 13.29 -32.20 24.06
N ARG A 38 14.06 -33.14 24.59
CA ARG A 38 14.09 -33.45 26.03
C ARG A 38 14.61 -32.28 26.85
N LYS A 39 15.68 -31.59 26.39
CA LYS A 39 16.20 -30.38 27.02
C LYS A 39 15.11 -29.28 27.06
N LYS A 40 14.40 -29.08 25.95
CA LYS A 40 13.27 -28.12 25.88
C LYS A 40 12.18 -28.47 26.90
N LYS A 41 11.68 -29.70 26.91
CA LYS A 41 10.63 -30.15 27.84
C LYS A 41 11.06 -30.03 29.32
N PHE A 42 12.33 -30.10 29.60
CA PHE A 42 12.86 -29.96 30.96
C PHE A 42 13.00 -28.52 31.42
N THR A 43 13.28 -27.61 30.51
CA THR A 43 13.63 -26.22 30.83
C THR A 43 12.48 -25.25 30.61
N ILE A 44 11.55 -25.61 29.77
CA ILE A 44 10.45 -24.75 29.34
C ILE A 44 9.14 -25.36 29.82
N PRO A 45 8.22 -24.57 30.41
CA PRO A 45 6.90 -25.06 30.81
C PRO A 45 6.14 -25.58 29.58
N PRO A 46 5.33 -26.66 29.70
CA PRO A 46 4.48 -27.12 28.61
C PRO A 46 3.46 -26.03 28.27
N ALA A 47 3.06 -25.99 27.00
CA ALA A 47 1.91 -25.17 26.60
C ALA A 47 0.69 -25.64 27.40
N ALA A 48 -0.11 -24.70 27.91
CA ALA A 48 -1.36 -25.05 28.58
C ALA A 48 -2.31 -25.67 27.56
N ASP A 49 -2.88 -26.83 27.89
CA ASP A 49 -3.86 -27.49 27.05
C ASP A 49 -5.08 -26.55 26.87
N ASP A 50 -5.43 -26.28 25.61
CA ASP A 50 -6.62 -25.52 25.15
C ASP A 50 -6.61 -23.97 25.27
N ASP A 51 -5.55 -23.28 25.69
CA ASP A 51 -5.53 -21.81 25.66
C ASP A 51 -4.39 -21.28 24.76
N ASP A 52 -4.69 -21.03 23.49
CA ASP A 52 -3.77 -20.46 22.49
C ASP A 52 -3.22 -19.05 22.87
N THR A 53 -3.70 -18.49 23.99
CA THR A 53 -3.27 -17.19 24.50
C THR A 53 -2.15 -17.27 25.55
N ASP A 54 -1.80 -18.48 26.02
CA ASP A 54 -0.77 -18.64 27.04
C ASP A 54 0.65 -18.69 26.42
N TYR A 55 1.28 -17.50 26.35
CA TYR A 55 2.67 -17.35 25.91
C TYR A 55 3.72 -17.77 26.97
N THR A 56 3.30 -18.40 28.05
CA THR A 56 4.22 -18.78 29.15
C THR A 56 5.34 -19.69 28.68
N HIS A 57 5.03 -20.66 27.80
CA HIS A 57 6.01 -21.60 27.26
C HIS A 57 7.10 -20.97 26.36
N ASN A 58 6.85 -19.79 25.77
CA ASN A 58 7.81 -19.11 24.88
C ASN A 58 8.59 -17.99 25.59
N CYS A 59 8.08 -17.48 26.71
CA CYS A 59 8.60 -16.30 27.39
C CYS A 59 9.16 -16.56 28.78
N TYR A 60 8.91 -17.75 29.32
CA TYR A 60 9.37 -18.14 30.65
C TYR A 60 10.08 -19.48 30.63
N ARG A 61 11.04 -19.64 31.54
CA ARG A 61 11.73 -20.89 31.79
C ARG A 61 11.64 -21.25 33.29
N TYR A 62 11.90 -22.51 33.60
CA TYR A 62 12.02 -22.92 34.98
C TYR A 62 13.34 -22.43 35.59
N SER A 63 13.29 -21.68 36.68
CA SER A 63 14.48 -21.13 37.36
C SER A 63 15.37 -22.20 37.96
N ASN A 64 14.79 -23.35 38.35
CA ASN A 64 15.49 -24.47 38.96
C ASN A 64 16.02 -25.50 37.94
N ALA A 65 15.85 -25.26 36.63
CA ALA A 65 16.36 -26.14 35.59
C ALA A 65 17.87 -25.99 35.47
N THR A 66 18.60 -26.78 36.26
CA THR A 66 20.07 -26.83 36.21
C THR A 66 20.56 -28.06 35.43
N VAL A 67 21.79 -27.99 34.96
CA VAL A 67 22.44 -29.15 34.28
C VAL A 67 22.50 -30.37 35.19
N GLU A 68 22.76 -30.18 36.47
CA GLU A 68 22.84 -31.27 37.46
C GLU A 68 21.49 -31.97 37.63
N SER A 69 20.39 -31.20 37.72
CA SER A 69 19.04 -31.76 37.85
C SER A 69 18.60 -32.47 36.56
N PHE A 70 19.01 -31.99 35.38
CA PHE A 70 18.78 -32.67 34.11
C PHE A 70 19.52 -34.03 34.01
N LEU A 71 20.75 -34.05 34.49
CA LEU A 71 21.59 -35.27 34.46
C LEU A 71 21.12 -36.33 35.46
N SER A 72 20.52 -35.96 36.59
CA SER A 72 20.01 -36.87 37.60
C SER A 72 18.78 -37.68 37.15
N GLY A 73 18.08 -37.19 36.11
CA GLY A 73 16.97 -37.93 35.48
C GLY A 73 15.65 -38.02 36.27
N ASP A 74 15.60 -37.48 37.48
CA ASP A 74 14.49 -37.62 38.40
C ASP A 74 13.84 -36.23 38.64
N VAL A 75 12.89 -35.86 37.78
CA VAL A 75 12.32 -34.52 37.89
C VAL A 75 10.83 -34.44 37.56
N SER A 76 10.07 -34.12 38.57
CA SER A 76 8.76 -33.46 38.44
C SER A 76 8.97 -31.94 38.34
N THR A 77 8.76 -31.35 37.16
CA THR A 77 8.96 -29.92 36.92
C THR A 77 7.74 -29.06 37.25
N SER A 78 6.60 -29.68 37.60
CA SER A 78 5.31 -29.02 37.75
C SER A 78 5.23 -27.91 38.80
N ASP A 79 6.11 -27.95 39.83
CA ASP A 79 6.09 -26.99 40.94
C ASP A 79 7.29 -26.00 40.90
N TRP A 80 8.02 -25.93 39.82
CA TRP A 80 9.17 -25.05 39.73
C TRP A 80 8.75 -23.61 39.45
N PRO A 81 9.39 -22.63 40.12
CA PRO A 81 9.12 -21.24 39.83
C PRO A 81 9.58 -20.87 38.43
N LEU A 82 8.81 -19.99 37.77
CA LEU A 82 9.09 -19.49 36.43
C LEU A 82 9.87 -18.18 36.51
N GLU A 83 10.84 -18.03 35.62
CA GLU A 83 11.56 -16.79 35.40
C GLU A 83 11.45 -16.36 33.93
N ALA A 84 11.46 -15.05 33.67
CA ALA A 84 11.43 -14.53 32.31
C ALA A 84 12.75 -14.82 31.58
N CYS A 85 12.66 -15.16 30.32
CA CYS A 85 13.84 -15.42 29.49
C CYS A 85 14.59 -14.13 29.17
N GLU A 86 15.91 -14.20 29.11
CA GLU A 86 16.80 -13.10 28.70
C GLU A 86 17.28 -13.22 27.27
N SER A 87 17.18 -14.41 26.69
CA SER A 87 17.59 -14.72 25.32
C SER A 87 16.74 -15.85 24.74
N TRP A 88 16.63 -15.90 23.41
CA TRP A 88 15.79 -16.87 22.71
C TRP A 88 16.55 -17.62 21.63
N ASP A 89 16.17 -18.85 21.40
CA ASP A 89 16.54 -19.64 20.23
C ASP A 89 15.33 -19.70 19.28
N TYR A 90 15.57 -19.64 17.97
CA TYR A 90 14.52 -19.53 16.94
C TYR A 90 14.56 -20.70 15.97
N ASP A 91 13.39 -21.08 15.43
CA ASP A 91 13.33 -22.00 14.30
C ASP A 91 13.87 -21.29 13.04
N THR A 92 14.90 -21.87 12.45
CA THR A 92 15.58 -21.36 11.26
C THR A 92 15.34 -22.19 10.01
N SER A 93 14.29 -23.03 10.01
CA SER A 93 13.94 -23.92 8.91
C SER A 93 13.50 -23.12 7.66
N GLN A 94 12.60 -22.18 7.83
CA GLN A 94 12.05 -21.35 6.76
C GLN A 94 12.86 -20.06 6.57
N TYR A 95 13.16 -19.34 7.65
CA TYR A 95 13.95 -18.10 7.66
C TYR A 95 15.28 -18.30 8.37
N LYS A 96 16.39 -17.93 7.72
CA LYS A 96 17.72 -18.04 8.37
C LYS A 96 17.96 -16.96 9.41
N THR A 97 17.56 -15.73 9.11
CA THR A 97 17.60 -14.60 10.05
C THR A 97 16.52 -13.59 9.68
N THR A 98 15.84 -13.04 10.69
CA THR A 98 14.90 -11.94 10.58
C THR A 98 15.30 -10.81 11.52
N ILE A 99 14.64 -9.66 11.48
CA ILE A 99 14.86 -8.58 12.45
C ILE A 99 14.37 -8.98 13.84
N ILE A 100 13.43 -9.94 13.93
CA ILE A 100 12.96 -10.49 15.19
C ILE A 100 14.11 -11.27 15.85
N HIS A 101 14.80 -12.13 15.09
CA HIS A 101 15.96 -12.87 15.58
C HIS A 101 17.15 -11.98 15.93
N GLU A 102 17.35 -10.85 15.20
CA GLU A 102 18.51 -9.97 15.39
C GLU A 102 18.42 -9.15 16.67
N TRP A 103 17.20 -8.77 17.08
CA TRP A 103 16.98 -7.88 18.20
C TRP A 103 16.02 -8.46 19.25
N ASP A 104 15.79 -9.77 19.23
CA ASP A 104 14.92 -10.50 20.18
C ASP A 104 13.55 -9.83 20.38
N LEU A 105 12.85 -9.57 19.24
CA LEU A 105 11.56 -8.83 19.24
C LEU A 105 10.39 -9.78 19.54
N VAL A 106 10.43 -10.42 20.67
CA VAL A 106 9.42 -11.38 21.16
C VAL A 106 8.97 -11.02 22.57
N CYS A 107 7.98 -11.69 23.09
CA CYS A 107 7.45 -11.51 24.44
C CYS A 107 7.07 -10.05 24.73
N ASN A 108 7.76 -9.37 25.62
CA ASN A 108 7.51 -7.96 25.98
C ASN A 108 7.75 -7.00 24.80
N ASP A 109 8.56 -7.40 23.83
CA ASP A 109 8.97 -6.60 22.68
C ASP A 109 8.20 -6.95 21.39
N LYS A 110 7.20 -7.83 21.46
CA LYS A 110 6.40 -8.33 20.33
C LYS A 110 5.76 -7.22 19.51
N THR A 111 5.39 -6.10 20.11
CA THR A 111 4.75 -4.95 19.42
C THR A 111 5.72 -4.09 18.60
N LYS A 112 7.03 -4.19 18.82
CA LYS A 112 8.04 -3.35 18.13
C LYS A 112 8.07 -3.50 16.62
N PRO A 113 7.88 -4.70 16.00
CA PRO A 113 7.72 -4.86 14.55
C PRO A 113 6.54 -4.06 13.98
N ALA A 114 5.39 -4.07 14.67
CA ALA A 114 4.20 -3.29 14.29
C ALA A 114 4.48 -1.78 14.36
N VAL A 115 5.16 -1.30 15.43
CA VAL A 115 5.62 0.08 15.54
C VAL A 115 6.55 0.44 14.38
N SER A 116 7.51 -0.41 14.04
CA SER A 116 8.43 -0.19 12.91
C SER A 116 7.67 -0.04 11.58
N GLN A 117 6.64 -0.85 11.35
CA GLN A 117 5.82 -0.78 10.16
C GLN A 117 4.94 0.49 10.14
N SER A 118 4.39 0.88 11.27
CA SER A 118 3.60 2.11 11.40
C SER A 118 4.44 3.37 11.18
N VAL A 119 5.67 3.40 11.72
CA VAL A 119 6.63 4.49 11.44
C VAL A 119 7.00 4.54 9.96
N TYR A 120 7.12 3.39 9.28
CA TYR A 120 7.30 3.34 7.83
C TYR A 120 6.14 4.03 7.11
N PHE A 121 4.87 3.76 7.46
CA PHE A 121 3.72 4.46 6.86
C PHE A 121 3.68 5.95 7.23
N GLY A 122 4.16 6.32 8.42
CA GLY A 122 4.40 7.72 8.79
C GLY A 122 5.39 8.41 7.84
N GLY A 123 6.45 7.68 7.45
CA GLY A 123 7.40 8.12 6.41
C GLY A 123 6.73 8.31 5.05
N VAL A 124 5.84 7.40 4.64
CA VAL A 124 5.04 7.53 3.41
C VAL A 124 4.19 8.79 3.43
N LEU A 125 3.53 9.06 4.57
CA LEU A 125 2.72 10.27 4.75
C LEU A 125 3.59 11.54 4.62
N PHE A 126 4.70 11.60 5.34
CA PHE A 126 5.64 12.72 5.26
C PHE A 126 6.18 12.92 3.84
N GLY A 127 6.60 11.84 3.19
CA GLY A 127 7.14 11.84 1.83
C GLY A 127 6.15 12.36 0.79
N SER A 128 4.86 12.09 0.96
CA SER A 128 3.82 12.58 0.05
C SER A 128 3.75 14.11 -0.01
N PHE A 129 3.92 14.77 1.12
CA PHE A 129 3.96 16.24 1.19
C PHE A 129 5.32 16.78 0.76
N PHE A 130 6.39 16.25 1.33
CA PHE A 130 7.73 16.76 1.11
C PHE A 130 8.16 16.68 -0.35
N PHE A 131 8.06 15.50 -0.96
CA PHE A 131 8.47 15.30 -2.35
C PHE A 131 7.48 15.91 -3.34
N GLY A 132 6.19 16.05 -2.99
CA GLY A 132 5.23 16.80 -3.78
C GLY A 132 5.63 18.26 -3.90
N VAL A 133 5.89 18.94 -2.79
CA VAL A 133 6.35 20.35 -2.79
C VAL A 133 7.70 20.49 -3.47
N LEU A 134 8.63 19.57 -3.20
CA LEU A 134 9.96 19.60 -3.82
C LEU A 134 9.87 19.47 -5.35
N ALA A 135 8.99 18.61 -5.87
CA ALA A 135 8.79 18.44 -7.29
C ALA A 135 8.19 19.67 -7.96
N ASP A 136 7.35 20.43 -7.27
CA ASP A 136 6.84 21.70 -7.78
C ASP A 136 7.91 22.80 -7.79
N TRP A 137 8.86 22.76 -6.85
CA TRP A 137 9.90 23.77 -6.71
C TRP A 137 11.07 23.57 -7.67
N ILE A 138 11.68 22.36 -7.71
CA ILE A 138 12.91 22.09 -8.51
C ILE A 138 12.66 21.32 -9.80
N GLY A 139 11.42 20.85 -10.04
CA GLY A 139 11.04 20.02 -11.20
C GLY A 139 10.83 18.56 -10.86
N ARG A 140 10.16 17.86 -11.78
CA ARG A 140 9.79 16.44 -11.57
C ARG A 140 10.99 15.53 -11.70
N LYS A 141 11.79 15.71 -12.75
CA LYS A 141 12.93 14.85 -13.05
C LYS A 141 14.05 14.90 -12.00
N PRO A 142 14.53 16.07 -11.52
CA PRO A 142 15.52 16.14 -10.46
C PRO A 142 15.02 15.52 -9.16
N THR A 143 13.76 15.79 -8.80
CA THR A 143 13.15 15.24 -7.58
C THR A 143 13.04 13.71 -7.63
N LEU A 144 12.70 13.13 -8.79
CA LEU A 144 12.69 11.68 -8.98
C LEU A 144 14.06 11.07 -8.68
N ILE A 145 15.13 11.64 -9.23
CA ILE A 145 16.48 11.12 -9.02
C ILE A 145 16.92 11.26 -7.56
N ILE A 146 16.67 12.42 -6.95
CA ILE A 146 16.96 12.63 -5.52
C ILE A 146 16.24 11.58 -4.68
N SER A 147 14.96 11.31 -4.96
CA SER A 147 14.18 10.29 -4.26
C SER A 147 14.80 8.90 -4.43
N ILE A 148 15.20 8.50 -5.65
CA ILE A 148 15.84 7.21 -5.92
C ILE A 148 17.17 7.09 -5.15
N VAL A 149 18.01 8.12 -5.18
CA VAL A 149 19.29 8.11 -4.46
C VAL A 149 19.10 7.96 -2.97
N ILE A 150 18.19 8.73 -2.37
CA ILE A 150 17.87 8.66 -0.95
C ILE A 150 17.33 7.25 -0.61
N GLN A 151 16.35 6.76 -1.36
CA GLN A 151 15.76 5.43 -1.14
C GLN A 151 16.82 4.33 -1.14
N CYS A 152 17.69 4.30 -2.15
CA CYS A 152 18.70 3.27 -2.30
C CYS A 152 19.80 3.38 -1.23
N THR A 153 20.32 4.58 -0.98
CA THR A 153 21.38 4.80 0.02
C THR A 153 20.92 4.45 1.42
N PHE A 154 19.76 4.95 1.83
CA PHE A 154 19.20 4.67 3.16
C PHE A 154 18.68 3.23 3.25
N GLY A 155 18.22 2.62 2.14
CA GLY A 155 17.88 1.21 2.07
C GLY A 155 19.09 0.29 2.31
N LEU A 156 20.24 0.61 1.73
CA LEU A 156 21.50 -0.09 2.02
C LEU A 156 21.92 0.13 3.47
N ALA A 157 21.89 1.36 3.97
CA ALA A 157 22.24 1.68 5.35
C ALA A 157 21.39 0.90 6.36
N ALA A 158 20.09 0.71 6.08
CA ALA A 158 19.18 -0.06 6.94
C ALA A 158 19.59 -1.53 7.10
N ALA A 159 20.26 -2.14 6.11
CA ALA A 159 20.79 -3.50 6.22
C ALA A 159 21.97 -3.62 7.19
N PHE A 160 22.65 -2.51 7.50
CA PHE A 160 23.79 -2.44 8.42
C PHE A 160 23.46 -1.75 9.75
N SER A 161 22.17 -1.55 10.06
CA SER A 161 21.75 -0.88 11.29
C SER A 161 22.18 -1.65 12.54
N PRO A 162 22.82 -0.98 13.51
CA PRO A 162 23.32 -1.64 14.73
C PRO A 162 22.22 -1.84 15.79
N SER A 163 21.08 -1.19 15.65
CA SER A 163 19.96 -1.28 16.60
C SER A 163 18.64 -1.10 15.90
N LEU A 164 17.57 -1.59 16.52
CA LEU A 164 16.20 -1.44 16.03
C LEU A 164 15.80 0.03 15.83
N THR A 165 16.19 0.93 16.76
CA THR A 165 15.86 2.35 16.67
C THR A 165 16.47 2.99 15.41
N VAL A 166 17.75 2.71 15.13
CA VAL A 166 18.42 3.19 13.91
C VAL A 166 17.73 2.60 12.66
N PHE A 167 17.39 1.33 12.68
CA PHE A 167 16.65 0.68 11.60
C PHE A 167 15.31 1.36 11.33
N ILE A 168 14.54 1.66 12.38
CA ILE A 168 13.23 2.35 12.26
C ILE A 168 13.41 3.74 11.65
N CYS A 169 14.39 4.53 12.11
CA CYS A 169 14.68 5.86 11.58
C CYS A 169 15.08 5.81 10.10
N LEU A 170 15.97 4.88 9.74
CA LEU A 170 16.39 4.71 8.34
C LEU A 170 15.21 4.27 7.45
N ARG A 171 14.36 3.38 7.94
CA ARG A 171 13.15 2.95 7.23
C ARG A 171 12.13 4.07 7.03
N PHE A 172 11.99 5.00 7.97
CA PHE A 172 11.16 6.19 7.80
C PHE A 172 11.63 7.01 6.58
N VAL A 173 12.94 7.24 6.46
CA VAL A 173 13.52 7.97 5.32
C VAL A 173 13.34 7.20 4.01
N VAL A 174 13.59 5.88 4.03
CA VAL A 174 13.33 5.00 2.88
C VAL A 174 11.88 5.07 2.42
N ALA A 175 10.94 5.04 3.36
CA ALA A 175 9.50 5.11 3.06
C ALA A 175 9.11 6.45 2.44
N ALA A 176 9.63 7.55 2.98
CA ALA A 176 9.39 8.89 2.44
C ALA A 176 9.90 9.00 1.00
N ALA A 177 11.12 8.55 0.75
CA ALA A 177 11.73 8.60 -0.57
C ALA A 177 11.06 7.64 -1.57
N ASN A 178 10.69 6.43 -1.13
CA ASN A 178 9.97 5.45 -1.94
C ASN A 178 8.64 6.00 -2.45
N TYR A 179 7.89 6.67 -1.55
CA TYR A 179 6.64 7.31 -1.98
C TYR A 179 6.90 8.50 -2.92
N GLY A 180 8.00 9.24 -2.72
CA GLY A 180 8.45 10.28 -3.65
C GLY A 180 8.70 9.73 -5.06
N VAL A 181 9.39 8.60 -5.18
CA VAL A 181 9.61 7.90 -6.47
C VAL A 181 8.28 7.55 -7.13
N PHE A 182 7.36 6.91 -6.37
CA PHE A 182 6.05 6.52 -6.89
C PHE A 182 5.23 7.72 -7.36
N LEU A 183 5.10 8.74 -6.52
CA LEU A 183 4.30 9.94 -6.79
C LEU A 183 4.80 10.67 -8.04
N ILE A 184 6.11 10.89 -8.13
CA ILE A 184 6.70 11.68 -9.22
C ILE A 184 6.69 10.90 -10.53
N ALA A 185 6.96 9.59 -10.49
CA ALA A 185 6.83 8.73 -11.66
C ALA A 185 5.39 8.72 -12.20
N PHE A 186 4.39 8.67 -11.31
CA PHE A 186 2.98 8.78 -11.68
C PHE A 186 2.66 10.12 -12.33
N ILE A 187 3.15 11.25 -11.77
CA ILE A 187 2.93 12.58 -12.30
C ILE A 187 3.57 12.70 -13.71
N ILE A 188 4.84 12.32 -13.86
CA ILE A 188 5.51 12.35 -15.17
C ILE A 188 4.75 11.50 -16.18
N GLY A 189 4.37 10.27 -15.81
CA GLY A 189 3.64 9.37 -16.69
C GLY A 189 2.30 9.94 -17.17
N THR A 190 1.54 10.58 -16.27
CA THR A 190 0.23 11.17 -16.61
C THR A 190 0.31 12.53 -17.30
N GLU A 191 1.40 13.29 -17.10
CA GLU A 191 1.62 14.58 -17.77
C GLU A 191 2.19 14.42 -19.21
N LEU A 192 2.88 13.31 -19.49
CA LEU A 192 3.44 13.02 -20.82
C LEU A 192 2.43 12.44 -21.79
N VAL A 193 1.37 11.82 -21.30
CA VAL A 193 0.34 11.21 -22.16
C VAL A 193 -0.87 12.14 -22.39
N GLY A 194 -1.50 12.01 -23.55
CA GLY A 194 -2.71 12.74 -23.87
C GLY A 194 -3.90 12.37 -22.97
N PRO A 195 -4.95 13.23 -22.90
CA PRO A 195 -6.11 13.02 -22.03
C PRO A 195 -6.76 11.64 -22.16
N SER A 196 -6.90 11.13 -23.38
CA SER A 196 -7.52 9.83 -23.68
C SER A 196 -6.74 8.62 -23.14
N ARG A 197 -5.45 8.76 -22.88
CA ARG A 197 -4.58 7.66 -22.41
C ARG A 197 -4.16 7.79 -20.94
N ARG A 198 -4.57 8.85 -20.24
CA ARG A 198 -4.19 9.07 -18.82
C ARG A 198 -4.68 7.96 -17.89
N THR A 199 -5.90 7.51 -18.06
CA THR A 199 -6.47 6.41 -17.27
C THR A 199 -5.64 5.13 -17.47
N PHE A 200 -5.30 4.83 -18.72
CA PHE A 200 -4.45 3.68 -19.02
C PHE A 200 -3.06 3.79 -18.37
N ALA A 201 -2.41 4.96 -18.46
CA ALA A 201 -1.10 5.18 -17.85
C ALA A 201 -1.15 5.05 -16.32
N GLY A 202 -2.21 5.56 -15.67
CA GLY A 202 -2.41 5.43 -14.22
C GLY A 202 -2.57 3.97 -13.78
N ILE A 203 -3.37 3.20 -14.50
CA ILE A 203 -3.60 1.78 -14.17
C ILE A 203 -2.38 0.92 -14.50
N ALA A 204 -1.63 1.25 -15.57
CA ALA A 204 -0.41 0.53 -15.92
C ALA A 204 0.62 0.50 -14.77
N ILE A 205 0.68 1.55 -13.95
CA ILE A 205 1.57 1.62 -12.78
C ILE A 205 1.18 0.58 -11.73
N GLU A 206 -0.12 0.32 -11.53
CA GLU A 206 -0.60 -0.67 -10.57
C GLU A 206 -0.22 -2.11 -10.99
N PHE A 207 -0.16 -2.41 -12.29
CA PHE A 207 0.36 -3.70 -12.76
C PHE A 207 1.84 -3.88 -12.41
N PHE A 208 2.66 -2.83 -12.54
CA PHE A 208 4.07 -2.88 -12.12
C PHE A 208 4.20 -3.06 -10.60
N TRP A 209 3.29 -2.49 -9.81
CA TRP A 209 3.22 -2.75 -8.38
C TRP A 209 2.98 -4.23 -8.08
N ALA A 210 1.98 -4.85 -8.73
CA ALA A 210 1.67 -6.27 -8.57
C ALA A 210 2.84 -7.18 -9.00
N PHE A 211 3.50 -6.87 -10.14
CA PHE A 211 4.72 -7.58 -10.55
C PHE A 211 5.85 -7.44 -9.54
N GLY A 212 6.06 -6.24 -8.99
CA GLY A 212 7.04 -6.01 -7.92
C GLY A 212 6.78 -6.85 -6.69
N TYR A 213 5.51 -7.03 -6.33
CA TYR A 213 5.07 -7.89 -5.23
C TYR A 213 5.46 -9.35 -5.46
N MET A 214 5.13 -9.90 -6.64
CA MET A 214 5.49 -11.26 -7.02
C MET A 214 7.01 -11.47 -7.12
N PHE A 215 7.72 -10.47 -7.66
CA PHE A 215 9.19 -10.52 -7.77
C PHE A 215 9.86 -10.54 -6.40
N LEU A 216 9.32 -9.77 -5.45
CA LEU A 216 9.79 -9.77 -4.06
C LEU A 216 9.62 -11.15 -3.41
N ALA A 217 8.48 -11.83 -3.62
CA ALA A 217 8.26 -13.19 -3.12
C ALA A 217 9.31 -14.15 -3.68
N ALA A 218 9.56 -14.10 -4.99
CA ALA A 218 10.57 -14.96 -5.63
C ALA A 218 11.98 -14.70 -5.09
N ILE A 219 12.39 -13.44 -4.94
CA ILE A 219 13.71 -13.10 -4.37
C ILE A 219 13.81 -13.57 -2.92
N ALA A 220 12.78 -13.38 -2.11
CA ALA A 220 12.77 -13.76 -0.70
C ALA A 220 12.83 -15.28 -0.52
N TYR A 221 12.23 -16.07 -1.42
CA TYR A 221 12.35 -17.54 -1.41
C TYR A 221 13.79 -18.03 -1.52
N PHE A 222 14.61 -17.40 -2.38
CA PHE A 222 16.02 -17.74 -2.54
C PHE A 222 16.90 -17.11 -1.47
N ILE A 223 16.56 -15.92 -0.96
CA ILE A 223 17.36 -15.14 -0.03
C ILE A 223 16.66 -15.06 1.34
N ARG A 224 16.97 -16.01 2.20
CA ARG A 224 16.33 -16.21 3.51
C ARG A 224 16.99 -15.44 4.67
N LYS A 225 17.96 -14.57 4.39
CA LYS A 225 18.61 -13.68 5.36
C LYS A 225 18.15 -12.26 5.13
N TRP A 226 17.56 -11.62 6.13
CA TRP A 226 16.95 -10.31 5.99
C TRP A 226 17.93 -9.21 5.53
N LYS A 227 19.19 -9.22 6.03
CA LYS A 227 20.24 -8.27 5.60
C LYS A 227 20.54 -8.41 4.11
N THR A 228 20.76 -9.63 3.66
CA THR A 228 21.03 -9.90 2.24
C THR A 228 19.84 -9.55 1.36
N LEU A 229 18.62 -9.84 1.83
CA LEU A 229 17.37 -9.48 1.13
C LEU A 229 17.25 -7.95 0.99
N ALA A 230 17.49 -7.21 2.08
CA ALA A 230 17.47 -5.74 2.06
C ALA A 230 18.51 -5.15 1.09
N LEU A 231 19.71 -5.71 1.04
CA LEU A 231 20.76 -5.30 0.08
C LEU A 231 20.34 -5.56 -1.37
N VAL A 232 19.88 -6.77 -1.68
CA VAL A 232 19.51 -7.17 -3.05
C VAL A 232 18.32 -6.36 -3.58
N ILE A 233 17.39 -5.96 -2.72
CA ILE A 233 16.25 -5.13 -3.12
C ILE A 233 16.66 -3.66 -3.34
N SER A 234 17.64 -3.16 -2.55
CA SER A 234 18.05 -1.75 -2.63
C SER A 234 19.01 -1.47 -3.79
N LEU A 235 19.88 -2.42 -4.14
CA LEU A 235 20.92 -2.24 -5.17
C LEU A 235 20.38 -1.96 -6.58
N PRO A 236 19.35 -2.67 -7.09
CA PRO A 236 18.86 -2.43 -8.46
C PRO A 236 18.29 -1.03 -8.67
N GLY A 237 17.84 -0.36 -7.61
CA GLY A 237 17.35 1.01 -7.69
C GLY A 237 18.40 2.00 -8.23
N PHE A 238 19.68 1.77 -7.96
CA PHE A 238 20.75 2.61 -8.55
C PHE A 238 20.86 2.49 -10.07
N LEU A 239 20.48 1.35 -10.66
CA LEU A 239 20.44 1.20 -12.11
C LEU A 239 19.39 2.11 -12.74
N SER A 240 18.34 2.46 -12.01
CA SER A 240 17.32 3.40 -12.49
C SER A 240 17.87 4.80 -12.71
N ILE A 241 18.98 5.17 -12.08
CA ILE A 241 19.66 6.45 -12.30
C ILE A 241 20.21 6.54 -13.74
N ALA A 242 20.57 5.41 -14.35
CA ALA A 242 21.01 5.37 -15.73
C ALA A 242 19.91 5.80 -16.73
N LEU A 243 18.65 5.78 -16.32
CA LEU A 243 17.53 6.28 -17.11
C LEU A 243 17.41 7.81 -17.09
N TYR A 244 18.21 8.52 -16.30
CA TYR A 244 18.19 9.98 -16.21
C TYR A 244 18.19 10.70 -17.56
N PRO A 245 19.07 10.38 -18.53
CA PRO A 245 19.09 11.06 -19.81
C PRO A 245 17.86 10.78 -20.68
N VAL A 246 17.16 9.65 -20.43
CA VAL A 246 16.01 9.23 -21.24
C VAL A 246 14.70 9.86 -20.75
N ILE A 247 14.57 10.06 -19.43
CA ILE A 247 13.36 10.62 -18.81
C ILE A 247 13.32 12.12 -19.11
N PRO A 248 12.29 12.63 -19.83
CA PRO A 248 12.11 14.07 -20.03
C PRO A 248 11.57 14.75 -18.78
N GLU A 249 11.76 16.06 -18.66
CA GLU A 249 11.05 16.87 -17.67
C GLU A 249 9.57 17.05 -18.07
N SER A 250 8.72 17.37 -17.10
CA SER A 250 7.32 17.69 -17.39
C SER A 250 7.20 18.97 -18.21
N VAL A 251 6.59 18.86 -19.38
CA VAL A 251 6.30 20.00 -20.25
C VAL A 251 5.41 21.03 -19.54
N ARG A 252 4.44 20.58 -18.76
CA ARG A 252 3.53 21.46 -18.00
C ARG A 252 4.28 22.26 -16.96
N TRP A 253 5.23 21.63 -16.27
CA TRP A 253 6.06 22.30 -15.28
C TRP A 253 6.99 23.32 -15.95
N LEU A 254 7.66 22.95 -17.05
CA LEU A 254 8.54 23.87 -17.80
C LEU A 254 7.78 25.13 -18.26
N LEU A 255 6.57 24.95 -18.80
CA LEU A 255 5.73 26.08 -19.20
C LEU A 255 5.29 26.94 -18.00
N SER A 256 5.00 26.34 -16.86
CA SER A 256 4.67 27.08 -15.64
C SER A 256 5.85 27.90 -15.09
N GLN A 257 7.08 27.45 -15.37
CA GLN A 257 8.34 28.14 -15.03
C GLN A 257 8.81 29.10 -16.13
N LYS A 258 7.99 29.31 -17.18
CA LYS A 258 8.33 30.14 -18.36
C LYS A 258 9.55 29.66 -19.17
N LYS A 259 9.92 28.38 -19.04
CA LYS A 259 11.01 27.72 -19.77
C LYS A 259 10.48 27.16 -21.11
N VAL A 260 10.08 28.07 -22.00
CA VAL A 260 9.37 27.71 -23.24
C VAL A 260 10.29 26.97 -24.22
N GLU A 261 11.57 27.31 -24.29
CA GLU A 261 12.54 26.66 -25.17
C GLU A 261 12.76 25.20 -24.85
N GLU A 262 12.98 24.88 -23.55
CA GLU A 262 13.14 23.49 -23.08
C GLU A 262 11.85 22.68 -23.33
N ALA A 263 10.68 23.29 -23.12
CA ALA A 263 9.39 22.66 -23.39
C ALA A 263 9.19 22.37 -24.88
N ALA A 264 9.58 23.33 -25.75
CA ALA A 264 9.49 23.19 -27.19
C ALA A 264 10.39 22.07 -27.72
N GLU A 265 11.59 21.89 -27.17
CA GLU A 265 12.50 20.81 -27.54
C GLU A 265 11.86 19.44 -27.28
N ILE A 266 11.27 19.24 -26.08
CA ILE A 266 10.61 18.00 -25.71
C ILE A 266 9.40 17.71 -26.60
N ILE A 267 8.55 18.72 -26.87
CA ILE A 267 7.36 18.58 -27.71
C ILE A 267 7.76 18.28 -29.15
N ASN A 268 8.76 18.97 -29.71
CA ASN A 268 9.26 18.72 -31.05
C ASN A 268 9.82 17.29 -31.20
N LYS A 269 10.55 16.80 -30.18
CA LYS A 269 11.04 15.42 -30.15
C LYS A 269 9.88 14.42 -30.14
N ALA A 270 8.85 14.67 -29.32
CA ALA A 270 7.66 13.84 -29.28
C ALA A 270 6.88 13.85 -30.60
N ALA A 271 6.68 15.03 -31.20
CA ALA A 271 6.03 15.19 -32.50
C ALA A 271 6.75 14.43 -33.63
N LYS A 272 8.10 14.50 -33.64
CA LYS A 272 8.92 13.76 -34.59
C LYS A 272 8.76 12.24 -34.45
N VAL A 273 8.72 11.74 -33.21
CA VAL A 273 8.53 10.30 -32.95
C VAL A 273 7.12 9.84 -33.38
N ASN A 274 6.10 10.65 -33.09
CA ASN A 274 4.70 10.36 -33.40
C ASN A 274 4.33 10.73 -34.85
N LYS A 275 5.26 11.29 -35.63
CA LYS A 275 5.06 11.73 -37.04
C LYS A 275 3.93 12.76 -37.17
N VAL A 276 3.73 13.61 -36.17
CA VAL A 276 2.72 14.68 -36.16
C VAL A 276 3.40 16.02 -36.47
N LYS A 277 2.79 16.83 -37.34
CA LYS A 277 3.22 18.21 -37.57
C LYS A 277 2.59 19.13 -36.53
N LEU A 278 3.41 19.92 -35.85
CA LEU A 278 2.92 20.93 -34.91
C LEU A 278 2.42 22.14 -35.69
N PRO A 279 1.36 22.82 -35.21
CA PRO A 279 0.91 24.10 -35.74
C PRO A 279 2.03 25.16 -35.62
N ASP A 280 2.17 26.02 -36.63
CA ASP A 280 3.12 27.12 -36.61
C ASP A 280 2.76 28.12 -35.51
N GLY A 281 3.77 28.62 -34.79
CA GLY A 281 3.54 29.61 -33.72
C GLY A 281 3.00 29.08 -32.40
N ILE A 282 2.89 27.75 -32.19
CA ILE A 282 2.38 27.15 -30.93
C ILE A 282 3.22 27.58 -29.71
N PHE A 283 4.49 27.95 -29.91
CA PHE A 283 5.42 28.39 -28.86
C PHE A 283 5.63 29.90 -28.82
N ASP A 284 4.84 30.68 -29.56
CA ASP A 284 4.94 32.14 -29.50
C ASP A 284 4.55 32.66 -28.11
N GLU A 285 5.32 33.61 -27.58
CA GLU A 285 5.09 34.23 -26.26
C GLU A 285 3.67 34.76 -26.09
N LYS A 286 3.02 35.18 -27.20
CA LYS A 286 1.64 35.66 -27.21
C LYS A 286 0.62 34.59 -26.79
N ASN A 287 0.93 33.31 -26.97
CA ASN A 287 0.04 32.21 -26.62
C ASN A 287 0.21 31.76 -25.16
N PHE A 288 1.36 32.04 -24.54
CA PHE A 288 1.66 31.70 -23.16
C PHE A 288 1.63 32.88 -22.19
N GLY A 289 1.62 34.12 -22.71
CA GLY A 289 1.67 35.36 -21.93
C GLY A 289 0.34 35.98 -21.56
N LYS A 290 -0.78 35.40 -21.98
CA LYS A 290 -2.08 35.84 -21.49
C LYS A 290 -2.29 35.25 -20.08
N GLU A 291 -1.86 36.00 -19.06
CA GLU A 291 -2.47 35.85 -17.74
C GLU A 291 -3.99 35.97 -17.96
N PRO A 292 -4.81 35.05 -17.40
CA PRO A 292 -6.23 35.26 -17.38
C PRO A 292 -6.46 36.59 -16.65
N THR A 293 -6.78 37.63 -17.41
CA THR A 293 -7.21 38.95 -16.93
C THR A 293 -8.62 38.80 -16.38
N SER A 294 -8.74 38.16 -15.26
CA SER A 294 -9.88 38.27 -14.37
C SER A 294 -9.34 37.92 -12.99
N GLU A 295 -9.77 38.66 -11.99
CA GLU A 295 -9.52 38.46 -10.57
C GLU A 295 -9.34 36.98 -10.28
N SER A 296 -8.11 36.58 -9.90
CA SER A 296 -7.82 35.16 -9.64
C SER A 296 -8.88 34.66 -8.65
N PRO A 297 -9.78 33.73 -9.05
CA PRO A 297 -10.76 33.22 -8.12
C PRO A 297 -10.00 32.70 -6.93
N LYS A 298 -10.34 33.14 -5.72
CA LYS A 298 -9.70 32.71 -4.48
C LYS A 298 -9.47 31.21 -4.59
N ARG A 299 -8.19 30.78 -4.56
CA ARG A 299 -7.85 29.36 -4.69
C ARG A 299 -8.68 28.59 -3.68
N ALA A 300 -9.61 27.79 -4.17
CA ALA A 300 -10.43 26.96 -3.32
C ALA A 300 -9.52 25.96 -2.58
N THR A 301 -9.75 25.81 -1.29
CA THR A 301 -8.93 25.01 -0.38
C THR A 301 -9.65 23.75 0.06
N ALA A 302 -8.94 22.80 0.68
CA ALA A 302 -9.56 21.62 1.27
C ALA A 302 -10.64 21.95 2.32
N ILE A 303 -10.55 23.11 2.97
CA ILE A 303 -11.54 23.58 3.96
C ILE A 303 -12.90 23.85 3.29
N ASP A 304 -12.91 24.27 2.04
CA ASP A 304 -14.13 24.58 1.30
C ASP A 304 -15.00 23.33 1.10
N LEU A 305 -14.41 22.12 1.09
CA LEU A 305 -15.12 20.84 1.04
C LEU A 305 -16.02 20.60 2.27
N PHE A 306 -15.72 21.24 3.39
CA PHE A 306 -16.48 21.09 4.64
C PHE A 306 -17.45 22.23 4.91
N ARG A 307 -17.46 23.28 4.08
CA ARG A 307 -18.33 24.47 4.27
C ARG A 307 -19.78 24.17 4.02
N THR A 308 -20.09 23.39 2.97
CA THR A 308 -21.47 23.09 2.60
C THR A 308 -21.89 21.71 3.11
N PRO A 309 -23.15 21.53 3.57
CA PRO A 309 -23.56 20.32 4.29
C PRO A 309 -23.49 19.05 3.42
N LYS A 310 -23.91 19.10 2.15
CA LYS A 310 -23.90 17.92 1.30
C LYS A 310 -22.49 17.55 0.85
N MET A 311 -21.62 18.53 0.52
CA MET A 311 -20.24 18.27 0.21
C MET A 311 -19.48 17.72 1.42
N ARG A 312 -19.74 18.26 2.62
CA ARG A 312 -19.16 17.75 3.86
C ARG A 312 -19.48 16.27 4.08
N LEU A 313 -20.75 15.87 3.92
CA LEU A 313 -21.16 14.47 4.07
C LEU A 313 -20.49 13.56 3.03
N LYS A 314 -20.40 13.99 1.75
CA LYS A 314 -19.71 13.24 0.72
C LYS A 314 -18.21 13.10 1.04
N THR A 315 -17.59 14.20 1.47
CA THR A 315 -16.17 14.22 1.82
C THR A 315 -15.89 13.29 2.99
N ILE A 316 -16.65 13.34 4.07
CA ILE A 316 -16.49 12.46 5.23
C ILE A 316 -16.66 10.98 4.82
N ASN A 317 -17.67 10.68 4.00
CA ASN A 317 -17.89 9.33 3.49
C ASN A 317 -16.69 8.84 2.66
N LEU A 318 -16.18 9.66 1.73
CA LEU A 318 -15.00 9.33 0.94
C LEU A 318 -13.75 9.15 1.81
N LEU A 319 -13.52 10.05 2.78
CA LEU A 319 -12.39 9.91 3.73
C LEU A 319 -12.45 8.59 4.49
N PHE A 320 -13.64 8.19 4.95
CA PHE A 320 -13.85 6.92 5.63
C PHE A 320 -13.57 5.73 4.70
N ASN A 321 -14.06 5.80 3.46
CA ASN A 321 -13.78 4.76 2.45
C ASN A 321 -12.28 4.62 2.15
N TRP A 322 -11.56 5.73 1.98
CA TRP A 322 -10.12 5.71 1.76
C TRP A 322 -9.36 5.13 2.96
N PHE A 323 -9.76 5.52 4.17
CA PHE A 323 -9.20 5.00 5.41
C PHE A 323 -9.38 3.49 5.52
N VAL A 324 -10.62 2.99 5.34
CA VAL A 324 -10.93 1.56 5.44
C VAL A 324 -10.24 0.76 4.34
N ASN A 325 -10.31 1.22 3.07
CA ASN A 325 -9.62 0.55 1.97
C ASN A 325 -8.14 0.33 2.27
N SER A 326 -7.44 1.38 2.68
CA SER A 326 -6.02 1.31 2.98
C SER A 326 -5.73 0.41 4.18
N MET A 327 -6.50 0.54 5.26
CA MET A 327 -6.31 -0.25 6.47
C MET A 327 -6.49 -1.74 6.19
N VAL A 328 -7.55 -2.12 5.48
CA VAL A 328 -7.84 -3.52 5.17
C VAL A 328 -6.86 -4.07 4.11
N TYR A 329 -6.52 -3.27 3.08
CA TYR A 329 -5.54 -3.67 2.07
C TYR A 329 -4.18 -4.04 2.68
N TYR A 330 -3.66 -3.15 3.55
CA TYR A 330 -2.37 -3.40 4.20
C TYR A 330 -2.47 -4.47 5.29
N GLY A 331 -3.59 -4.54 6.03
CA GLY A 331 -3.84 -5.59 7.00
C GLY A 331 -3.79 -6.98 6.38
N LEU A 332 -4.56 -7.21 5.32
CA LEU A 332 -4.55 -8.47 4.60
C LEU A 332 -3.20 -8.76 3.93
N SER A 333 -2.46 -7.73 3.54
CA SER A 333 -1.13 -7.90 2.95
C SER A 333 -0.06 -8.30 3.98
N LEU A 334 -0.21 -7.88 5.23
CA LEU A 334 0.69 -8.22 6.33
C LEU A 334 0.35 -9.57 6.98
N SER A 335 -0.93 -9.95 7.01
CA SER A 335 -1.40 -11.21 7.63
C SER A 335 -1.33 -12.44 6.72
N THR A 336 -0.54 -12.40 5.64
CA THR A 336 -0.43 -13.53 4.70
C THR A 336 0.27 -14.75 5.29
N SER A 337 1.06 -14.60 6.35
CA SER A 337 1.75 -15.69 7.07
C SER A 337 0.82 -16.57 7.90
N ASN A 338 -0.36 -16.05 8.32
CA ASN A 338 -1.27 -16.76 9.24
C ASN A 338 -2.33 -17.62 8.53
N LEU A 339 -2.13 -17.96 7.26
CA LEU A 339 -3.11 -18.68 6.44
C LEU A 339 -2.93 -20.21 6.43
N GLY A 340 -1.89 -20.73 7.10
CA GLY A 340 -1.59 -22.16 7.16
C GLY A 340 -1.01 -22.75 5.87
N VAL A 341 -0.35 -21.92 5.07
CA VAL A 341 0.42 -22.28 3.87
C VAL A 341 1.76 -21.56 3.90
N ASP A 342 2.69 -22.02 3.04
CA ASP A 342 4.01 -21.38 2.91
C ASP A 342 3.88 -19.88 2.64
N ASP A 343 4.57 -19.04 3.42
CA ASP A 343 4.51 -17.58 3.37
C ASP A 343 4.87 -17.00 2.01
N TYR A 344 5.85 -17.61 1.33
CA TYR A 344 6.29 -17.16 0.01
C TYR A 344 5.21 -17.39 -1.03
N ILE A 345 4.50 -18.52 -0.93
CA ILE A 345 3.37 -18.85 -1.83
C ILE A 345 2.19 -17.92 -1.52
N ALA A 346 1.84 -17.74 -0.25
CA ALA A 346 0.75 -16.87 0.16
C ALA A 346 0.97 -15.43 -0.32
N PHE A 347 2.19 -14.92 -0.15
CA PHE A 347 2.56 -13.58 -0.60
C PHE A 347 2.58 -13.46 -2.13
N LEU A 348 3.08 -14.49 -2.85
CA LEU A 348 3.04 -14.56 -4.31
C LEU A 348 1.61 -14.51 -4.84
N LEU A 349 0.71 -15.31 -4.26
CA LEU A 349 -0.70 -15.33 -4.62
C LEU A 349 -1.39 -14.00 -4.32
N SER A 350 -1.04 -13.35 -3.18
CA SER A 350 -1.53 -12.01 -2.84
C SER A 350 -1.16 -10.96 -3.88
N GLY A 351 0.04 -11.03 -4.48
CA GLY A 351 0.44 -10.17 -5.60
C GLY A 351 -0.24 -10.56 -6.91
N ALA A 352 -0.34 -11.86 -7.20
CA ALA A 352 -0.92 -12.35 -8.45
C ALA A 352 -2.41 -12.00 -8.58
N ILE A 353 -3.18 -12.03 -7.49
CA ILE A 353 -4.61 -11.71 -7.48
C ILE A 353 -4.90 -10.23 -7.75
N GLU A 354 -3.91 -9.33 -7.55
CA GLU A 354 -4.07 -7.91 -7.85
C GLU A 354 -4.22 -7.65 -9.36
N ILE A 355 -3.55 -8.45 -10.21
CA ILE A 355 -3.61 -8.30 -11.66
C ILE A 355 -5.06 -8.46 -12.19
N PRO A 356 -5.76 -9.58 -11.94
CA PRO A 356 -7.16 -9.70 -12.36
C PRO A 356 -8.09 -8.72 -11.64
N ALA A 357 -7.78 -8.27 -10.41
CA ALA A 357 -8.57 -7.29 -9.71
C ALA A 357 -8.56 -5.92 -10.43
N TYR A 358 -7.39 -5.43 -10.80
CA TYR A 358 -7.28 -4.19 -11.58
C TYR A 358 -7.85 -4.34 -13.00
N ALA A 359 -7.59 -5.45 -13.68
CA ALA A 359 -8.12 -5.70 -15.01
C ALA A 359 -9.67 -5.71 -15.00
N LEU A 360 -10.28 -6.44 -14.05
CA LEU A 360 -11.73 -6.49 -13.94
C LEU A 360 -12.33 -5.13 -13.58
N SER A 361 -11.67 -4.36 -12.72
CA SER A 361 -12.14 -3.02 -12.32
C SER A 361 -12.29 -2.09 -13.52
N ILE A 362 -11.39 -2.17 -14.52
CA ILE A 362 -11.46 -1.35 -15.74
C ILE A 362 -12.75 -1.64 -16.50
N PHE A 363 -13.11 -2.92 -16.65
CA PHE A 363 -14.32 -3.31 -17.41
C PHE A 363 -15.60 -3.05 -16.60
N THR A 364 -15.59 -3.36 -15.32
CA THR A 364 -16.81 -3.30 -14.50
C THR A 364 -17.21 -1.88 -14.14
N ILE A 365 -16.24 -0.94 -14.03
CA ILE A 365 -16.50 0.45 -13.64
C ILE A 365 -17.39 1.18 -14.66
N ASP A 366 -17.24 0.88 -15.95
CA ASP A 366 -18.03 1.50 -17.00
C ASP A 366 -19.38 0.80 -17.20
N TYR A 367 -19.48 -0.49 -16.89
CA TYR A 367 -20.70 -1.28 -17.08
C TYR A 367 -21.68 -1.16 -15.89
N TRP A 368 -21.17 -1.31 -14.63
CA TRP A 368 -22.00 -1.27 -13.42
C TRP A 368 -22.05 0.09 -12.74
N GLY A 369 -21.25 1.05 -13.21
CA GLY A 369 -21.08 2.36 -12.58
C GLY A 369 -20.13 2.31 -11.38
N ARG A 370 -19.79 3.50 -10.87
CA ARG A 370 -18.77 3.65 -9.82
C ARG A 370 -19.30 3.27 -8.45
N ARG A 371 -20.51 3.70 -8.14
CA ARG A 371 -21.15 3.49 -6.83
C ARG A 371 -21.37 2.02 -6.52
N TRP A 372 -22.03 1.29 -7.43
CA TRP A 372 -22.36 -0.11 -7.21
C TRP A 372 -21.12 -1.00 -7.23
N ASN A 373 -20.15 -0.67 -8.08
CA ASN A 373 -18.91 -1.41 -8.16
C ASN A 373 -18.06 -1.26 -6.89
N LEU A 374 -17.92 -0.03 -6.38
CA LEU A 374 -17.20 0.23 -5.12
C LEU A 374 -17.91 -0.45 -3.93
N CYS A 375 -19.24 -0.34 -3.85
CA CYS A 375 -20.03 -1.02 -2.81
C CYS A 375 -19.83 -2.54 -2.89
N GLY A 376 -19.99 -3.14 -4.06
CA GLY A 376 -19.90 -4.59 -4.26
C GLY A 376 -18.52 -5.14 -3.92
N THR A 377 -17.45 -4.47 -4.35
CA THR A 377 -16.07 -4.90 -4.09
C THR A 377 -15.67 -4.77 -2.61
N LEU A 378 -16.12 -3.71 -1.91
CA LEU A 378 -15.91 -3.56 -0.47
C LEU A 378 -16.70 -4.60 0.34
N VAL A 379 -17.96 -4.84 0.00
CA VAL A 379 -18.78 -5.86 0.67
C VAL A 379 -18.21 -7.25 0.41
N LEU A 380 -17.80 -7.55 -0.83
CA LEU A 380 -17.12 -8.82 -1.15
C LEU A 380 -15.87 -9.01 -0.30
N GLY A 381 -15.03 -7.96 -0.21
CA GLY A 381 -13.83 -7.99 0.62
C GLY A 381 -14.14 -8.24 2.09
N GLY A 382 -15.12 -7.51 2.64
CA GLY A 382 -15.52 -7.64 4.04
C GLY A 382 -16.15 -8.99 4.37
N VAL A 383 -17.06 -9.49 3.54
CA VAL A 383 -17.68 -10.81 3.71
C VAL A 383 -16.63 -11.91 3.62
N ALA A 384 -15.70 -11.83 2.66
CA ALA A 384 -14.61 -12.80 2.56
C ALA A 384 -13.71 -12.80 3.80
N CYS A 385 -13.38 -11.62 4.38
CA CYS A 385 -12.64 -11.55 5.65
C CYS A 385 -13.37 -12.30 6.78
N LEU A 386 -14.69 -12.11 6.92
CA LEU A 386 -15.47 -12.80 7.95
C LEU A 386 -15.59 -14.30 7.67
N LEU A 387 -15.75 -14.71 6.41
CA LEU A 387 -15.80 -16.11 6.03
C LEU A 387 -14.47 -16.83 6.24
N THR A 388 -13.34 -16.14 6.14
CA THR A 388 -12.00 -16.70 6.39
C THR A 388 -11.88 -17.27 7.81
N ILE A 389 -12.61 -16.71 8.78
CA ILE A 389 -12.67 -17.19 10.17
C ILE A 389 -13.24 -18.61 10.26
N LEU A 390 -14.22 -18.93 9.43
CA LEU A 390 -14.92 -20.22 9.43
C LEU A 390 -14.16 -21.31 8.64
N MET A 391 -13.09 -20.93 7.93
CA MET A 391 -12.37 -21.86 7.06
C MET A 391 -11.24 -22.56 7.83
N PRO A 392 -11.06 -23.87 7.62
CA PRO A 392 -9.90 -24.58 8.16
C PRO A 392 -8.61 -24.04 7.58
N LEU A 393 -7.51 -24.13 8.35
CA LEU A 393 -6.18 -23.74 7.89
C LEU A 393 -5.80 -24.47 6.59
N GLY A 394 -5.10 -23.76 5.71
CA GLY A 394 -4.62 -24.30 4.43
C GLY A 394 -5.37 -23.78 3.21
N ALA A 395 -5.57 -24.63 2.20
CA ALA A 395 -6.04 -24.24 0.86
C ALA A 395 -7.39 -23.48 0.84
N TRP A 396 -8.33 -23.83 1.71
CA TRP A 396 -9.63 -23.14 1.77
C TRP A 396 -9.51 -21.75 2.39
N ARG A 397 -8.76 -21.63 3.51
CA ARG A 397 -8.54 -20.33 4.18
C ARG A 397 -7.85 -19.35 3.26
N ILE A 398 -6.78 -19.76 2.57
CA ILE A 398 -6.08 -18.90 1.61
C ILE A 398 -6.98 -18.51 0.43
N THR A 399 -7.78 -19.43 -0.10
CA THR A 399 -8.66 -19.11 -1.24
C THR A 399 -9.66 -18.03 -0.88
N VAL A 400 -10.32 -18.12 0.27
CA VAL A 400 -11.28 -17.13 0.73
C VAL A 400 -10.58 -15.80 1.06
N ALA A 401 -9.40 -15.84 1.71
CA ALA A 401 -8.60 -14.65 1.96
C ALA A 401 -8.18 -13.93 0.67
N MET A 402 -7.81 -14.67 -0.38
CA MET A 402 -7.48 -14.11 -1.69
C MET A 402 -8.70 -13.49 -2.40
N ILE A 403 -9.90 -14.04 -2.22
CA ILE A 403 -11.15 -13.39 -2.67
C ILE A 403 -11.35 -12.06 -1.94
N GLY A 404 -11.08 -12.02 -0.63
CA GLY A 404 -11.11 -10.79 0.16
C GLY A 404 -10.10 -9.76 -0.36
N LYS A 405 -8.87 -10.18 -0.58
CA LYS A 405 -7.81 -9.33 -1.15
C LYS A 405 -8.17 -8.80 -2.53
N PHE A 406 -8.75 -9.64 -3.39
CA PHE A 406 -9.25 -9.25 -4.72
C PHE A 406 -10.29 -8.12 -4.61
N GLY A 407 -11.30 -8.26 -3.74
CA GLY A 407 -12.33 -7.25 -3.55
C GLY A 407 -11.75 -5.90 -3.08
N ILE A 408 -10.87 -5.93 -2.08
CA ILE A 408 -10.24 -4.71 -1.53
C ILE A 408 -9.29 -4.05 -2.53
N THR A 409 -8.53 -4.82 -3.29
CA THR A 409 -7.65 -4.29 -4.35
C THR A 409 -8.46 -3.60 -5.45
N ALA A 410 -9.54 -4.24 -5.89
CA ALA A 410 -10.45 -3.65 -6.88
C ALA A 410 -11.08 -2.34 -6.35
N SER A 411 -11.56 -2.34 -5.10
CA SER A 411 -12.17 -1.15 -4.49
C SER A 411 -11.17 0.00 -4.35
N PHE A 412 -9.88 -0.29 -4.11
CA PHE A 412 -8.84 0.72 -4.00
C PHE A 412 -8.62 1.48 -5.33
N GLY A 413 -8.61 0.77 -6.45
CA GLY A 413 -8.56 1.38 -7.79
C GLY A 413 -9.80 2.24 -8.10
N ILE A 414 -10.99 1.74 -7.75
CA ILE A 414 -12.26 2.40 -8.02
C ILE A 414 -12.42 3.69 -7.19
N VAL A 415 -12.03 3.69 -5.91
CA VAL A 415 -12.20 4.84 -5.02
C VAL A 415 -11.41 6.07 -5.49
N TYR A 416 -10.25 5.88 -6.14
CA TYR A 416 -9.48 6.97 -6.75
C TYR A 416 -10.29 7.67 -7.85
N ILE A 417 -10.81 6.90 -8.80
CA ILE A 417 -11.59 7.42 -9.93
C ILE A 417 -12.86 8.09 -9.42
N TYR A 418 -13.58 7.41 -8.56
CA TYR A 418 -14.84 7.90 -8.02
C TYR A 418 -14.69 9.20 -7.21
N SER A 419 -13.63 9.31 -6.41
CA SER A 419 -13.33 10.55 -5.69
C SER A 419 -13.00 11.71 -6.63
N ALA A 420 -12.23 11.44 -7.71
CA ALA A 420 -11.91 12.45 -8.71
C ALA A 420 -13.15 12.95 -9.47
N GLU A 421 -14.18 12.11 -9.64
CA GLU A 421 -15.44 12.46 -10.29
C GLU A 421 -16.43 13.19 -9.34
N ILE A 422 -16.43 12.86 -8.05
CA ILE A 422 -17.31 13.52 -7.05
C ILE A 422 -16.82 14.92 -6.68
N TYR A 423 -15.50 15.12 -6.59
CA TYR A 423 -14.96 16.41 -6.18
C TYR A 423 -15.01 17.42 -7.32
N PRO A 424 -15.63 18.62 -7.08
CA PRO A 424 -15.64 19.71 -8.04
C PRO A 424 -14.24 20.13 -8.49
N THR A 425 -14.13 20.55 -9.75
CA THR A 425 -12.83 20.87 -10.37
C THR A 425 -11.94 21.80 -9.52
N PRO A 426 -12.42 22.90 -8.89
CA PRO A 426 -11.56 23.81 -8.13
C PRO A 426 -10.94 23.19 -6.87
N VAL A 427 -11.57 22.16 -6.28
CA VAL A 427 -11.15 21.51 -5.04
C VAL A 427 -10.72 20.04 -5.22
N ARG A 428 -10.77 19.52 -6.45
CA ARG A 428 -10.52 18.10 -6.76
C ARG A 428 -9.16 17.63 -6.26
N SER A 429 -8.11 18.36 -6.57
CA SER A 429 -6.75 18.01 -6.12
C SER A 429 -6.61 18.04 -4.60
N ALA A 430 -7.21 19.05 -3.95
CA ALA A 430 -7.21 19.15 -2.49
C ALA A 430 -8.03 18.02 -1.86
N GLY A 431 -9.19 17.66 -2.44
CA GLY A 431 -10.04 16.58 -1.98
C GLY A 431 -9.35 15.21 -2.07
N ILE A 432 -8.72 14.91 -3.19
CA ILE A 432 -7.92 13.69 -3.36
C ILE A 432 -6.74 13.69 -2.38
N GLY A 433 -6.11 14.84 -2.18
CA GLY A 433 -5.00 15.00 -1.22
C GLY A 433 -5.40 14.62 0.21
N ILE A 434 -6.49 15.19 0.75
CA ILE A 434 -6.95 14.84 2.10
C ILE A 434 -7.46 13.40 2.19
N SER A 435 -8.07 12.88 1.13
CA SER A 435 -8.48 11.46 1.06
C SER A 435 -7.26 10.54 1.12
N SER A 436 -6.17 10.90 0.44
CA SER A 436 -4.90 10.17 0.52
C SER A 436 -4.29 10.21 1.92
N VAL A 437 -4.43 11.33 2.66
CA VAL A 437 -4.02 11.40 4.08
C VAL A 437 -4.83 10.42 4.92
N ALA A 438 -6.15 10.35 4.75
CA ALA A 438 -6.99 9.39 5.46
C ALA A 438 -6.56 7.93 5.18
N ALA A 439 -6.21 7.60 3.94
CA ALA A 439 -5.64 6.30 3.60
C ALA A 439 -4.33 6.02 4.35
N ARG A 440 -3.42 6.99 4.48
CA ARG A 440 -2.16 6.80 5.22
C ARG A 440 -2.40 6.56 6.70
N ILE A 441 -3.38 7.23 7.30
CA ILE A 441 -3.79 6.97 8.69
C ILE A 441 -4.28 5.53 8.82
N GLY A 442 -5.10 5.03 7.89
CA GLY A 442 -5.52 3.63 7.85
C GLY A 442 -4.35 2.66 7.78
N GLY A 443 -3.38 2.95 6.89
CA GLY A 443 -2.14 2.16 6.78
C GLY A 443 -1.29 2.15 8.06
N ILE A 444 -1.18 3.30 8.76
CA ILE A 444 -0.47 3.43 10.04
C ILE A 444 -1.12 2.56 11.12
N LEU A 445 -2.44 2.51 11.16
CA LEU A 445 -3.17 1.74 12.17
C LEU A 445 -3.25 0.24 11.86
N SER A 446 -3.10 -0.15 10.60
CA SER A 446 -3.24 -1.54 10.17
C SER A 446 -2.36 -2.54 10.95
N PRO A 447 -1.05 -2.31 11.19
CA PRO A 447 -0.23 -3.24 11.97
C PRO A 447 -0.69 -3.38 13.42
N PHE A 448 -1.21 -2.30 14.03
CA PHE A 448 -1.73 -2.38 15.41
C PHE A 448 -3.05 -3.16 15.49
N VAL A 449 -3.87 -3.13 14.45
CA VAL A 449 -5.08 -3.96 14.40
C VAL A 449 -4.69 -5.45 14.36
N LEU A 450 -3.59 -5.81 13.70
CA LEU A 450 -3.09 -7.18 13.70
C LEU A 450 -2.60 -7.63 15.09
N GLU A 451 -2.02 -6.74 15.90
CA GLU A 451 -1.62 -7.06 17.27
C GLU A 451 -2.80 -7.48 18.19
N PHE A 452 -4.03 -7.12 17.82
CA PHE A 452 -5.22 -7.57 18.55
C PHE A 452 -5.49 -9.08 18.41
N GLU A 453 -4.78 -9.76 17.52
CA GLU A 453 -4.74 -11.24 17.46
C GLU A 453 -4.33 -11.84 18.81
N SER A 454 -3.49 -11.15 19.59
CA SER A 454 -3.10 -11.56 20.94
C SER A 454 -4.24 -11.53 21.97
N LEU A 455 -5.31 -10.76 21.73
CA LEU A 455 -6.50 -10.73 22.59
C LEU A 455 -7.54 -11.77 22.16
N TYR A 456 -7.69 -11.95 20.87
CA TYR A 456 -8.58 -12.93 20.26
C TYR A 456 -8.12 -13.18 18.81
N GLU A 457 -7.77 -14.42 18.48
CA GLU A 457 -7.18 -14.86 17.19
C GLU A 457 -7.87 -14.25 15.97
N HIS A 458 -9.18 -14.15 15.98
CA HIS A 458 -9.96 -13.70 14.84
C HIS A 458 -10.33 -12.21 14.86
N LEU A 459 -9.94 -11.47 15.91
CA LEU A 459 -10.34 -10.07 16.10
C LEU A 459 -9.92 -9.15 14.93
N PRO A 460 -8.71 -9.26 14.36
CA PRO A 460 -8.32 -8.47 13.20
C PRO A 460 -9.23 -8.67 12.00
N LEU A 461 -9.59 -9.91 11.69
CA LEU A 461 -10.47 -10.23 10.55
C LEU A 461 -11.89 -9.71 10.78
N ILE A 462 -12.39 -9.73 12.02
CA ILE A 462 -13.70 -9.16 12.40
C ILE A 462 -13.69 -7.65 12.19
N ILE A 463 -12.64 -6.96 12.65
CA ILE A 463 -12.49 -5.50 12.47
C ILE A 463 -12.41 -5.15 10.99
N PHE A 464 -11.54 -5.79 10.23
CA PHE A 464 -11.37 -5.53 8.80
C PHE A 464 -12.65 -5.83 8.02
N GLY A 465 -13.29 -6.97 8.30
CA GLY A 465 -14.51 -7.39 7.64
C GLY A 465 -15.68 -6.45 7.91
N SER A 466 -15.92 -6.12 9.18
CA SER A 466 -17.04 -5.26 9.59
C SER A 466 -16.88 -3.82 9.06
N LEU A 467 -15.67 -3.25 9.14
CA LEU A 467 -15.40 -1.91 8.62
C LEU A 467 -15.52 -1.86 7.09
N SER A 468 -15.07 -2.89 6.38
CA SER A 468 -15.19 -2.97 4.92
C SER A 468 -16.65 -3.03 4.48
N ILE A 469 -17.48 -3.85 5.15
CA ILE A 469 -18.93 -3.90 4.87
C ILE A 469 -19.58 -2.55 5.18
N ALA A 470 -19.28 -1.94 6.33
CA ALA A 470 -19.81 -0.63 6.70
C ALA A 470 -19.42 0.44 5.67
N ALA A 471 -18.17 0.48 5.23
CA ALA A 471 -17.71 1.39 4.18
C ALA A 471 -18.46 1.16 2.86
N GLY A 472 -18.61 -0.10 2.44
CA GLY A 472 -19.37 -0.46 1.24
C GLY A 472 -20.83 -0.01 1.29
N LEU A 473 -21.51 -0.20 2.42
CA LEU A 473 -22.89 0.28 2.61
C LEU A 473 -22.99 1.81 2.62
N LEU A 474 -22.01 2.51 3.21
CA LEU A 474 -21.95 3.96 3.20
C LEU A 474 -21.77 4.54 1.79
N VAL A 475 -21.09 3.84 0.88
CA VAL A 475 -20.98 4.25 -0.53
C VAL A 475 -22.34 4.43 -1.18
N LEU A 476 -23.37 3.66 -0.77
CA LEU A 476 -24.71 3.75 -1.32
C LEU A 476 -25.39 5.13 -1.11
N PHE A 477 -24.89 5.91 -0.16
CA PHE A 477 -25.36 7.29 0.05
C PHE A 477 -24.71 8.31 -0.89
N LEU A 478 -23.63 7.94 -1.59
CA LEU A 478 -22.99 8.80 -2.59
C LEU A 478 -23.76 8.76 -3.91
N PRO A 479 -23.69 9.84 -4.73
CA PRO A 479 -24.31 9.87 -6.06
C PRO A 479 -23.56 8.96 -7.04
N GLU A 480 -24.27 8.38 -8.01
CA GLU A 480 -23.63 7.72 -9.16
C GLU A 480 -23.06 8.78 -10.10
N THR A 481 -21.88 8.53 -10.63
CA THR A 481 -21.17 9.46 -11.54
C THR A 481 -21.16 8.98 -12.98
N ASN A 482 -21.44 7.68 -13.23
CA ASN A 482 -21.43 7.13 -14.57
C ASN A 482 -22.47 7.78 -15.49
N GLY A 483 -22.02 8.27 -16.66
CA GLY A 483 -22.89 8.91 -17.64
C GLY A 483 -23.45 10.26 -17.20
N ARG A 484 -22.92 10.90 -16.15
CA ARG A 484 -23.34 12.21 -15.68
C ARG A 484 -22.28 13.28 -15.94
N GLN A 485 -22.73 14.49 -16.16
CA GLN A 485 -21.85 15.66 -16.21
C GLN A 485 -21.23 15.89 -14.84
N LEU A 486 -19.90 15.95 -14.81
CA LEU A 486 -19.16 16.10 -13.56
C LEU A 486 -19.26 17.52 -13.01
N PRO A 487 -19.19 17.71 -11.69
CA PRO A 487 -19.31 19.04 -11.09
C PRO A 487 -18.10 19.92 -11.44
N GLU A 488 -18.34 21.07 -12.03
CA GLU A 488 -17.32 22.05 -12.39
C GLU A 488 -17.16 23.11 -11.31
N THR A 489 -18.24 23.46 -10.61
CA THR A 489 -18.24 24.46 -9.54
C THR A 489 -18.59 23.85 -8.17
N MET A 490 -18.32 24.60 -7.09
CA MET A 490 -18.73 24.19 -5.74
C MET A 490 -20.25 24.07 -5.60
N ALA A 491 -21.00 24.91 -6.30
CA ALA A 491 -22.47 24.86 -6.31
C ALA A 491 -22.98 23.58 -6.98
N ASP A 492 -22.38 23.19 -8.11
CA ASP A 492 -22.70 21.92 -8.78
C ASP A 492 -22.39 20.74 -7.86
N GLY A 493 -21.23 20.80 -7.20
CA GLY A 493 -20.85 19.78 -6.23
C GLY A 493 -21.85 19.62 -5.09
N GLU A 494 -22.42 20.70 -4.58
CA GLU A 494 -23.44 20.63 -3.54
C GLU A 494 -24.76 20.05 -4.09
N GLN A 495 -25.13 20.41 -5.32
CA GLN A 495 -26.37 19.95 -5.98
C GLN A 495 -26.24 18.53 -6.57
N PHE A 496 -25.04 18.03 -6.76
CA PHE A 496 -24.77 16.69 -7.30
C PHE A 496 -25.23 15.62 -6.31
N THR A 497 -26.52 15.25 -6.37
CA THR A 497 -27.15 14.33 -5.43
C THR A 497 -27.73 13.11 -6.13
N ARG A 498 -28.12 12.10 -5.33
CA ARG A 498 -28.72 10.84 -5.79
C ARG A 498 -30.03 11.05 -6.56
N THR A 499 -30.79 12.10 -6.23
CA THR A 499 -32.17 12.36 -6.71
C THR A 499 -32.24 13.22 -7.95
N ASN A 500 -31.19 13.95 -8.33
CA ASN A 500 -31.23 14.84 -9.49
C ASN A 500 -30.94 14.10 -10.81
N ASN A 501 -31.83 13.18 -11.19
CA ASN A 501 -31.77 12.52 -12.50
C ASN A 501 -32.35 13.36 -13.64
N GLY A 502 -32.84 14.57 -13.41
CA GLY A 502 -33.66 15.24 -14.40
C GLY A 502 -33.56 16.76 -14.54
N MET A 503 -32.72 17.49 -13.81
CA MET A 503 -32.72 18.94 -13.85
C MET A 503 -31.68 19.65 -14.72
N LEU A 504 -30.72 18.89 -15.30
CA LEU A 504 -29.74 19.50 -16.21
C LEU A 504 -30.13 19.46 -17.69
N SER A 505 -31.28 18.85 -18.04
CA SER A 505 -31.80 18.87 -19.42
C SER A 505 -32.54 20.16 -19.79
N ASN A 506 -32.74 21.07 -18.87
CA ASN A 506 -33.52 22.29 -19.09
C ASN A 506 -32.75 23.62 -18.95
N MET A 507 -31.42 23.58 -18.88
CA MET A 507 -30.65 24.78 -19.23
C MET A 507 -30.51 24.81 -20.75
N THR A 508 -31.52 25.40 -21.41
CA THR A 508 -31.41 25.90 -22.77
C THR A 508 -30.17 26.77 -22.86
N MET A 509 -29.20 26.32 -23.67
CA MET A 509 -28.07 27.17 -24.06
C MET A 509 -28.64 28.49 -24.60
N PRO A 510 -28.04 29.64 -24.27
CA PRO A 510 -28.43 30.90 -24.90
C PRO A 510 -28.37 30.72 -26.42
N SER A 511 -29.38 31.25 -27.11
CA SER A 511 -29.57 31.12 -28.55
C SER A 511 -28.36 31.54 -29.41
N ASP A 512 -27.46 32.31 -28.83
CA ASP A 512 -26.30 32.85 -29.51
C ASP A 512 -25.14 31.83 -29.69
N VAL A 513 -25.10 30.77 -28.85
CA VAL A 513 -24.10 29.70 -28.96
C VAL A 513 -24.54 28.59 -29.95
N GLN A 514 -25.85 28.47 -30.21
CA GLN A 514 -26.36 27.50 -31.19
C GLN A 514 -26.13 27.91 -32.66
N LEU A 515 -25.84 29.18 -32.92
CA LEU A 515 -25.58 29.69 -34.26
C LEU A 515 -24.14 29.45 -34.72
N GLU A 516 -23.17 29.39 -33.79
CA GLU A 516 -21.75 29.09 -34.14
C GLU A 516 -21.47 27.60 -34.42
N ILE A 517 -22.28 26.70 -33.88
CA ILE A 517 -22.10 25.25 -34.11
C ILE A 517 -22.71 24.79 -35.45
N LYS A 518 -23.65 25.56 -36.00
CA LYS A 518 -24.30 25.26 -37.30
C LYS A 518 -23.59 25.82 -38.52
N SER A 519 -22.56 26.65 -38.34
CA SER A 519 -21.78 27.23 -39.43
C SER A 519 -20.34 26.64 -39.57
N GLY A 520 -20.00 25.66 -38.74
CA GLY A 520 -18.76 24.89 -38.90
C GLY A 520 -18.99 23.77 -39.89
N GLU A 521 -18.52 23.95 -41.13
CA GLU A 521 -18.39 22.91 -42.14
C GLU A 521 -17.73 21.67 -41.55
N GLU A 522 -18.34 20.51 -41.79
CA GLU A 522 -17.78 19.19 -41.47
C GLU A 522 -16.36 19.07 -41.99
N ASN A 523 -15.41 19.08 -41.12
CA ASN A 523 -14.02 18.80 -41.44
C ASN A 523 -13.91 17.30 -41.74
N GLU A 524 -13.78 16.93 -43.02
CA GLU A 524 -13.63 15.56 -43.51
C GLU A 524 -12.43 14.81 -42.95
N ALA A 525 -11.58 15.45 -42.15
CA ALA A 525 -10.43 14.83 -41.52
C ALA A 525 -10.75 13.86 -40.36
N TYR A 526 -11.98 13.84 -39.83
CA TYR A 526 -12.35 12.96 -38.72
C TYR A 526 -12.95 11.61 -39.14
N LYS A 527 -13.24 11.41 -40.42
CA LYS A 527 -13.85 10.16 -40.93
C LYS A 527 -12.83 9.08 -41.38
N THR A 528 -11.54 9.34 -41.28
CA THR A 528 -10.51 8.40 -41.75
C THR A 528 -9.85 7.56 -40.66
N GLU A 529 -10.12 7.79 -39.39
CA GLU A 529 -9.50 7.02 -38.28
C GLU A 529 -10.36 5.89 -37.69
N GLU A 530 -11.58 5.66 -38.20
CA GLU A 530 -12.43 4.54 -37.78
C GLU A 530 -12.30 3.29 -38.66
N LYS A 531 -11.35 3.28 -39.60
CA LYS A 531 -11.12 2.14 -40.55
C LYS A 531 -9.63 1.79 -40.77
N ALA A 532 -8.78 1.95 -39.75
CA ALA A 532 -7.43 1.38 -39.81
C ALA A 532 -7.05 0.71 -38.47
#